data_1f60436d07682184b2ceb86aec2382ee
#
_entry.id   1f60436d07682184b2ceb86aec2382ee
#
_cell.length_a   1.000
_cell.length_b   1.000
_cell.length_c   1.000
_cell.angle_alpha   90.00
_cell.angle_beta   90.00
_cell.angle_gamma   90.00
#
_symmetry.space_group_name_H-M   'P 1'
#
loop_
_entity.id
_entity.type
_entity.pdbx_description
1 polymer ?
#
loop_
_entity_poly.entity_id
_entity_poly.type
_entity_poly.pdbx_seq_one_letter_code
_entity_poly.pdbx_strand_id
1 'polypeptide(L)'
;LRSLVGSEMCIRDRGGDALAVGIVLQLRLPRAIMVVLLGAALSAAGYLLQTFFANPIAGPFVMGVSSGAKLAVALTMVVFLQRGLLTGSATLIIAAFAGAMAAMAFVLVVARRVPRMSILVICGIMIGYICSAITDIVVTFAQDSNIVNLHNWSMGSFSGMTWANVGAAACVVLPCLLYTSDAADDLLCV
;
A
#
# COMPACT_ATOMS: atom_id res chain seq x y z
N LEU A 1 -5.72 15.04 -42.42
CA LEU A 1 -6.81 14.94 -41.44
C LEU A 1 -7.90 13.93 -41.86
N ARG A 2 -8.23 13.83 -43.18
CA ARG A 2 -9.25 12.87 -43.66
C ARG A 2 -8.79 11.39 -43.61
N SER A 3 -7.48 11.11 -43.64
CA SER A 3 -6.95 9.73 -43.59
C SER A 3 -6.95 9.12 -42.19
N LEU A 4 -6.89 9.94 -41.16
CA LEU A 4 -6.95 9.48 -39.75
C LEU A 4 -8.36 9.06 -39.33
N VAL A 5 -9.39 9.76 -39.81
CA VAL A 5 -10.80 9.43 -39.55
C VAL A 5 -11.20 8.09 -40.19
N GLY A 6 -10.64 7.75 -41.36
CA GLY A 6 -10.90 6.45 -42.02
C GLY A 6 -10.26 5.27 -41.26
N SER A 7 -9.11 5.45 -40.66
CA SER A 7 -8.44 4.37 -39.90
C SER A 7 -9.15 4.06 -38.56
N GLU A 8 -9.67 5.06 -37.89
CA GLU A 8 -10.45 4.84 -36.68
C GLU A 8 -11.79 4.14 -36.92
N MET A 9 -12.43 4.46 -38.04
CA MET A 9 -13.68 3.84 -38.47
C MET A 9 -13.49 2.36 -38.87
N CYS A 10 -12.38 2.02 -39.54
CA CYS A 10 -12.04 0.63 -39.88
C CYS A 10 -11.67 -0.22 -38.65
N ILE A 11 -11.09 0.35 -37.62
CA ILE A 11 -10.80 -0.35 -36.36
C ILE A 11 -12.09 -0.65 -35.60
N ARG A 12 -13.05 0.27 -35.64
CA ARG A 12 -14.35 0.13 -35.01
C ARG A 12 -15.22 -0.94 -35.64
N ASP A 13 -15.20 -1.07 -36.96
CA ASP A 13 -16.05 -2.02 -37.72
C ASP A 13 -15.52 -3.47 -37.78
N ARG A 14 -14.23 -3.70 -37.45
CA ARG A 14 -13.60 -5.04 -37.59
C ARG A 14 -13.19 -5.73 -36.31
N GLY A 15 -13.51 -5.21 -35.15
CA GLY A 15 -13.12 -5.82 -33.87
C GLY A 15 -13.10 -4.85 -32.67
N GLY A 16 -13.62 -3.65 -32.87
CA GLY A 16 -13.67 -2.61 -31.84
C GLY A 16 -14.35 -3.07 -30.57
N ASP A 17 -15.40 -3.86 -30.70
CA ASP A 17 -16.12 -4.39 -29.55
C ASP A 17 -15.32 -5.46 -28.80
N ALA A 18 -14.64 -6.37 -29.50
CA ALA A 18 -13.83 -7.42 -28.86
C ALA A 18 -12.58 -6.82 -28.17
N LEU A 19 -11.94 -5.82 -28.77
CA LEU A 19 -10.80 -5.14 -28.19
C LEU A 19 -11.22 -4.25 -27.01
N ALA A 20 -12.34 -3.56 -27.12
CA ALA A 20 -12.91 -2.76 -26.03
C ALA A 20 -13.30 -3.65 -24.84
N VAL A 21 -13.95 -4.77 -25.09
CA VAL A 21 -14.29 -5.78 -24.05
C VAL A 21 -13.01 -6.33 -23.41
N GLY A 22 -11.98 -6.66 -24.20
CA GLY A 22 -10.69 -7.12 -23.69
C GLY A 22 -10.02 -6.10 -22.76
N ILE A 23 -10.00 -4.83 -23.15
CA ILE A 23 -9.46 -3.73 -22.31
C ILE A 23 -10.25 -3.59 -21.01
N VAL A 24 -11.57 -3.65 -21.06
CA VAL A 24 -12.41 -3.54 -19.87
C VAL A 24 -12.17 -4.72 -18.93
N LEU A 25 -12.24 -5.94 -19.43
CA LEU A 25 -12.14 -7.14 -18.60
C LEU A 25 -10.72 -7.41 -18.08
N GLN A 26 -9.68 -7.13 -18.87
CA GLN A 26 -8.31 -7.48 -18.49
C GLN A 26 -7.53 -6.34 -17.84
N LEU A 27 -7.91 -5.08 -18.10
CA LEU A 27 -7.18 -3.93 -17.56
C LEU A 27 -8.00 -3.11 -16.59
N ARG A 28 -9.23 -2.75 -16.92
CA ARG A 28 -10.03 -1.84 -16.09
C ARG A 28 -10.67 -2.54 -14.90
N LEU A 29 -11.25 -3.71 -15.12
CA LEU A 29 -11.98 -4.45 -14.09
C LEU A 29 -11.07 -4.91 -12.93
N PRO A 30 -9.89 -5.52 -13.15
CA PRO A 30 -8.98 -5.87 -12.06
C PRO A 30 -8.55 -4.66 -11.22
N ARG A 31 -8.30 -3.51 -11.87
CA ARG A 31 -7.96 -2.27 -11.16
C ARG A 31 -9.11 -1.77 -10.30
N ALA A 32 -10.33 -1.74 -10.83
CA ALA A 32 -11.50 -1.30 -10.10
C ALA A 32 -11.78 -2.18 -8.87
N ILE A 33 -11.71 -3.51 -9.03
CA ILE A 33 -11.88 -4.45 -7.93
C ILE A 33 -10.78 -4.27 -6.88
N MET A 34 -9.52 -4.09 -7.29
CA MET A 34 -8.42 -3.86 -6.38
C MET A 34 -8.59 -2.59 -5.57
N VAL A 35 -9.04 -1.49 -6.19
CA VAL A 35 -9.32 -0.23 -5.49
C VAL A 35 -10.39 -0.40 -4.42
N VAL A 36 -11.48 -1.10 -4.75
CA VAL A 36 -12.55 -1.37 -3.78
C VAL A 36 -12.05 -2.26 -2.65
N LEU A 37 -11.34 -3.34 -2.96
CA LEU A 37 -10.83 -4.30 -1.97
C LEU A 37 -9.84 -3.64 -0.99
N LEU A 38 -8.84 -2.93 -1.51
CA LEU A 38 -7.84 -2.26 -0.67
C LEU A 38 -8.41 -1.04 0.04
N GLY A 39 -9.36 -0.33 -0.58
CA GLY A 39 -10.09 0.77 0.06
C GLY A 39 -10.91 0.28 1.26
N ALA A 40 -11.62 -0.83 1.11
CA ALA A 40 -12.35 -1.46 2.21
C ALA A 40 -11.44 -1.90 3.34
N ALA A 41 -10.31 -2.54 3.01
CA ALA A 41 -9.30 -2.95 4.00
C ALA A 41 -8.71 -1.75 4.76
N LEU A 42 -8.39 -0.68 4.05
CA LEU A 42 -7.83 0.53 4.66
C LEU A 42 -8.86 1.24 5.55
N SER A 43 -10.13 1.28 5.13
CA SER A 43 -11.23 1.85 5.93
C SER A 43 -11.45 1.06 7.21
N ALA A 44 -11.48 -0.27 7.14
CA ALA A 44 -11.62 -1.12 8.31
C ALA A 44 -10.43 -0.97 9.27
N ALA A 45 -9.19 -0.97 8.74
CA ALA A 45 -8.00 -0.75 9.55
C ALA A 45 -8.01 0.63 10.22
N GLY A 46 -8.45 1.67 9.50
CA GLY A 46 -8.61 3.01 10.05
C GLY A 46 -9.62 3.05 11.20
N TYR A 47 -10.78 2.45 10.99
CA TYR A 47 -11.83 2.37 12.02
C TYR A 47 -11.33 1.67 13.29
N LEU A 48 -10.67 0.52 13.14
CA LEU A 48 -10.11 -0.23 14.27
C LEU A 48 -9.08 0.57 15.06
N LEU A 49 -8.17 1.26 14.36
CA LEU A 49 -7.18 2.10 15.01
C LEU A 49 -7.82 3.28 15.74
N GLN A 50 -8.78 3.96 15.13
CA GLN A 50 -9.51 5.06 15.76
C GLN A 50 -10.25 4.61 17.01
N THR A 51 -10.89 3.44 16.96
CA THR A 51 -11.59 2.84 18.09
C THR A 51 -10.62 2.43 19.19
N PHE A 52 -9.53 1.75 18.86
CA PHE A 52 -8.51 1.32 19.81
C PHE A 52 -7.84 2.48 20.55
N PHE A 53 -7.51 3.56 19.83
CA PHE A 53 -6.90 4.75 20.42
C PHE A 53 -7.90 5.74 21.00
N ALA A 54 -9.21 5.48 20.87
CA ALA A 54 -10.28 6.40 21.21
C ALA A 54 -10.02 7.83 20.66
N ASN A 55 -9.47 7.91 19.45
CA ASN A 55 -9.01 9.14 18.84
C ASN A 55 -9.26 9.15 17.33
N PRO A 56 -10.09 10.06 16.80
CA PRO A 56 -10.43 10.11 15.38
C PRO A 56 -9.24 10.46 14.46
N ILE A 57 -8.13 10.96 15.02
CA ILE A 57 -6.94 11.30 14.25
C ILE A 57 -6.04 10.06 14.05
N ALA A 58 -6.20 9.02 14.87
CA ALA A 58 -5.40 7.82 14.79
C ALA A 58 -5.72 7.04 13.50
N GLY A 59 -4.81 7.05 12.56
CA GLY A 59 -4.92 6.29 11.30
C GLY A 59 -3.62 5.59 10.95
N PRO A 60 -3.63 4.63 10.00
CA PRO A 60 -2.44 3.86 9.62
C PRO A 60 -1.28 4.74 9.14
N PHE A 61 -1.58 5.85 8.49
CA PHE A 61 -0.56 6.80 8.02
C PHE A 61 0.07 7.60 9.16
N VAL A 62 -0.76 8.02 10.14
CA VAL A 62 -0.32 8.87 11.26
C VAL A 62 0.59 8.10 12.20
N MET A 63 0.43 6.78 12.30
CA MET A 63 1.19 5.92 13.21
C MET A 63 2.57 5.50 12.72
N GLY A 64 3.09 6.13 11.65
CA GLY A 64 4.43 5.85 11.14
C GLY A 64 4.57 4.53 10.38
N VAL A 65 3.51 3.73 10.24
CA VAL A 65 3.51 2.43 9.55
C VAL A 65 3.91 2.61 8.09
N SER A 66 3.35 3.61 7.41
CA SER A 66 3.68 3.95 6.02
C SER A 66 5.12 4.43 5.86
N SER A 67 5.62 5.26 6.78
CA SER A 67 7.00 5.75 6.76
C SER A 67 8.00 4.63 7.02
N GLY A 68 7.69 3.69 7.92
CA GLY A 68 8.48 2.49 8.16
C GLY A 68 8.55 1.58 6.93
N ALA A 69 7.43 1.37 6.25
CA ALA A 69 7.38 0.64 4.98
C ALA A 69 8.27 1.29 3.91
N LYS A 70 8.14 2.62 3.74
CA LYS A 70 8.92 3.39 2.77
C LYS A 70 10.42 3.32 3.06
N LEU A 71 10.82 3.41 4.33
CA LEU A 71 12.22 3.27 4.74
C LEU A 71 12.79 1.89 4.38
N ALA A 72 12.08 0.81 4.69
CA ALA A 72 12.51 -0.53 4.37
C ALA A 72 12.64 -0.77 2.85
N VAL A 73 11.71 -0.24 2.07
CA VAL A 73 11.77 -0.29 0.60
C VAL A 73 12.95 0.51 0.07
N ALA A 74 13.20 1.71 0.59
CA ALA A 74 14.34 2.54 0.20
C ALA A 74 15.67 1.81 0.45
N LEU A 75 15.84 1.25 1.65
CA LEU A 75 17.02 0.46 1.99
C LEU A 75 17.19 -0.76 1.07
N THR A 76 16.10 -1.47 0.79
CA THR A 76 16.11 -2.64 -0.11
C THR A 76 16.51 -2.23 -1.52
N MET A 77 15.94 -1.18 -2.07
CA MET A 77 16.28 -0.69 -3.42
C MET A 77 17.76 -0.30 -3.51
N VAL A 78 18.27 0.45 -2.54
CA VAL A 78 19.67 0.88 -2.54
C VAL A 78 20.61 -0.31 -2.42
N VAL A 79 20.38 -1.23 -1.48
CA VAL A 79 21.23 -2.41 -1.26
C VAL A 79 21.22 -3.37 -2.45
N PHE A 80 20.05 -3.65 -3.03
CA PHE A 80 19.94 -4.58 -4.16
C PHE A 80 20.57 -4.02 -5.43
N LEU A 81 20.38 -2.72 -5.70
CA LEU A 81 20.95 -2.09 -6.88
C LEU A 81 22.49 -1.99 -6.78
N GLN A 82 23.02 -1.70 -5.59
CA GLN A 82 24.49 -1.73 -5.37
C GLN A 82 25.09 -3.12 -5.63
N ARG A 83 24.30 -4.18 -5.49
CA ARG A 83 24.70 -5.56 -5.80
C ARG A 83 24.38 -5.99 -7.24
N GLY A 84 23.88 -5.10 -8.08
CA GLY A 84 23.49 -5.41 -9.46
C GLY A 84 22.25 -6.33 -9.58
N LEU A 85 21.46 -6.45 -8.52
CA LEU A 85 20.27 -7.28 -8.48
C LEU A 85 19.03 -6.43 -8.81
N LEU A 86 18.18 -6.93 -9.71
CA LEU A 86 16.88 -6.30 -9.98
C LEU A 86 15.90 -6.59 -8.84
N THR A 87 15.28 -5.55 -8.32
CA THR A 87 14.24 -5.69 -7.30
C THR A 87 12.92 -6.13 -7.92
N GLY A 88 12.48 -7.34 -7.61
CA GLY A 88 11.15 -7.82 -8.00
C GLY A 88 10.05 -7.21 -7.12
N SER A 89 8.81 -7.16 -7.66
CA SER A 89 7.65 -6.65 -6.91
C SER A 89 7.44 -7.38 -5.58
N ALA A 90 7.63 -8.70 -5.55
CA ALA A 90 7.49 -9.50 -4.33
C ALA A 90 8.50 -9.09 -3.24
N THR A 91 9.76 -8.82 -3.62
CA THR A 91 10.80 -8.36 -2.68
C THR A 91 10.42 -7.03 -2.04
N LEU A 92 9.90 -6.08 -2.83
CA LEU A 92 9.47 -4.78 -2.33
C LEU A 92 8.24 -4.89 -1.41
N ILE A 93 7.30 -5.78 -1.72
CA ILE A 93 6.12 -6.03 -0.87
C ILE A 93 6.56 -6.61 0.49
N ILE A 94 7.45 -7.60 0.49
CA ILE A 94 7.97 -8.21 1.72
C ILE A 94 8.75 -7.18 2.54
N ALA A 95 9.60 -6.38 1.90
CA ALA A 95 10.34 -5.31 2.56
C ALA A 95 9.40 -4.25 3.18
N ALA A 96 8.39 -3.80 2.43
CA ALA A 96 7.40 -2.86 2.90
C ALA A 96 6.64 -3.41 4.11
N PHE A 97 6.20 -4.67 4.05
CA PHE A 97 5.50 -5.32 5.15
C PHE A 97 6.40 -5.45 6.39
N ALA A 98 7.66 -5.88 6.23
CA ALA A 98 8.61 -5.97 7.33
C ALA A 98 8.87 -4.60 7.98
N GLY A 99 9.04 -3.55 7.18
CA GLY A 99 9.20 -2.18 7.69
C GLY A 99 7.96 -1.65 8.42
N ALA A 100 6.78 -1.92 7.89
CA ALA A 100 5.51 -1.58 8.55
C ALA A 100 5.36 -2.30 9.89
N MET A 101 5.66 -3.60 9.94
CA MET A 101 5.62 -4.41 11.16
C MET A 101 6.63 -3.95 12.20
N ALA A 102 7.85 -3.59 11.78
CA ALA A 102 8.88 -3.06 12.68
C ALA A 102 8.44 -1.74 13.31
N ALA A 103 7.90 -0.80 12.51
CA ALA A 103 7.37 0.46 13.00
C ALA A 103 6.22 0.24 14.01
N MET A 104 5.28 -0.64 13.67
CA MET A 104 4.15 -0.96 14.56
C MET A 104 4.60 -1.68 15.82
N ALA A 105 5.53 -2.62 15.73
CA ALA A 105 6.09 -3.31 16.91
C ALA A 105 6.75 -2.32 17.86
N PHE A 106 7.47 -1.32 17.35
CA PHE A 106 8.05 -0.27 18.19
C PHE A 106 6.96 0.52 18.93
N VAL A 107 5.90 0.95 18.23
CA VAL A 107 4.76 1.65 18.86
C VAL A 107 4.14 0.79 19.97
N LEU A 108 3.94 -0.51 19.72
CA LEU A 108 3.38 -1.43 20.71
C LEU A 108 4.30 -1.65 21.92
N VAL A 109 5.61 -1.69 21.73
CA VAL A 109 6.58 -1.77 22.84
C VAL A 109 6.53 -0.52 23.70
N VAL A 110 6.43 0.65 23.08
CA VAL A 110 6.24 1.93 23.81
C VAL A 110 4.90 1.94 24.54
N ALA A 111 3.84 1.40 23.92
CA ALA A 111 2.51 1.30 24.50
C ALA A 111 2.49 0.58 25.86
N ARG A 112 3.33 -0.45 26.02
CA ARG A 112 3.43 -1.18 27.29
C ARG A 112 3.95 -0.34 28.46
N ARG A 113 4.59 0.79 28.18
CA ARG A 113 5.19 1.67 29.20
C ARG A 113 4.47 2.98 29.38
N VAL A 114 3.55 3.31 28.48
CA VAL A 114 2.83 4.59 28.47
C VAL A 114 1.34 4.35 28.62
N PRO A 115 0.74 4.75 29.75
CA PRO A 115 -0.68 4.46 30.01
C PRO A 115 -1.65 5.40 29.30
N ARG A 116 -1.16 6.45 28.60
CA ARG A 116 -2.00 7.44 27.95
C ARG A 116 -2.03 7.23 26.44
N MET A 117 -3.19 6.93 25.87
CA MET A 117 -3.38 6.70 24.43
C MET A 117 -2.94 7.88 23.56
N SER A 118 -3.16 9.13 24.01
CA SER A 118 -2.73 10.33 23.27
C SER A 118 -1.21 10.41 23.09
N ILE A 119 -0.43 9.99 24.08
CA ILE A 119 1.04 9.97 23.99
C ILE A 119 1.49 8.91 22.98
N LEU A 120 0.76 7.81 22.89
CA LEU A 120 1.07 6.74 21.95
C LEU A 120 0.90 7.19 20.49
N VAL A 121 -0.14 7.97 20.19
CA VAL A 121 -0.33 8.58 18.88
C VAL A 121 0.83 9.53 18.55
N ILE A 122 1.26 10.35 19.51
CA ILE A 122 2.41 11.24 19.34
C ILE A 122 3.69 10.43 19.07
N CYS A 123 3.92 9.35 19.78
CA CYS A 123 5.06 8.44 19.53
C CYS A 123 5.02 7.85 18.11
N GLY A 124 3.85 7.46 17.63
CA GLY A 124 3.68 6.99 16.24
C GLY A 124 4.07 8.05 15.21
N ILE A 125 3.62 9.28 15.41
CA ILE A 125 3.97 10.42 14.56
C ILE A 125 5.50 10.66 14.58
N MET A 126 6.11 10.66 15.76
CA MET A 126 7.57 10.87 15.90
C MET A 126 8.38 9.79 15.20
N ILE A 127 7.96 8.52 15.29
CA ILE A 127 8.56 7.41 14.55
C ILE A 127 8.44 7.65 13.05
N GLY A 128 7.26 8.09 12.58
CA GLY A 128 7.04 8.44 11.19
C GLY A 128 8.04 9.48 10.68
N TYR A 129 8.28 10.54 11.45
CA TYR A 129 9.27 11.56 11.11
C TYR A 129 10.71 11.03 11.14
N ILE A 130 11.07 10.20 12.13
CA ILE A 130 12.39 9.59 12.20
C ILE A 130 12.63 8.69 10.99
N CYS A 131 11.67 7.82 10.63
CA CYS A 131 11.77 6.97 9.45
C CYS A 131 11.89 7.80 8.17
N SER A 132 11.13 8.89 8.06
CA SER A 132 11.22 9.79 6.90
C SER A 132 12.58 10.47 6.81
N ALA A 133 13.10 11.00 7.90
CA ALA A 133 14.42 11.64 7.93
C ALA A 133 15.55 10.65 7.55
N ILE A 134 15.49 9.42 8.05
CA ILE A 134 16.45 8.38 7.65
C ILE A 134 16.29 8.04 6.17
N THR A 135 15.05 7.97 5.66
CA THR A 135 14.79 7.73 4.23
C THR A 135 15.42 8.83 3.37
N ASP A 136 15.27 10.09 3.76
CA ASP A 136 15.83 11.24 3.04
C ASP A 136 17.37 11.19 3.02
N ILE A 137 18.00 10.79 4.13
CA ILE A 137 19.45 10.55 4.19
C ILE A 137 19.84 9.42 3.23
N VAL A 138 19.16 8.28 3.28
CA VAL A 138 19.44 7.13 2.40
C VAL A 138 19.31 7.52 0.93
N VAL A 139 18.27 8.27 0.58
CA VAL A 139 18.00 8.76 -0.78
C VAL A 139 19.08 9.73 -1.25
N THR A 140 19.62 10.58 -0.38
CA THR A 140 20.69 11.53 -0.72
C THR A 140 21.96 10.83 -1.23
N PHE A 141 22.23 9.62 -0.74
CA PHE A 141 23.38 8.80 -1.18
C PHE A 141 23.02 7.77 -2.26
N ALA A 142 21.77 7.76 -2.72
CA ALA A 142 21.30 6.84 -3.75
C ALA A 142 21.56 7.39 -5.16
N GLN A 143 21.57 6.50 -6.15
CA GLN A 143 21.61 6.90 -7.56
C GLN A 143 20.27 7.50 -8.00
N ASP A 144 20.30 8.42 -8.97
CA ASP A 144 19.12 9.13 -9.47
C ASP A 144 17.97 8.20 -9.89
N SER A 145 18.30 7.07 -10.50
CA SER A 145 17.31 6.04 -10.88
C SER A 145 16.57 5.45 -9.67
N ASN A 146 17.22 5.31 -8.52
CA ASN A 146 16.61 4.81 -7.29
C ASN A 146 15.67 5.83 -6.68
N ILE A 147 16.01 7.11 -6.77
CA ILE A 147 15.19 8.22 -6.28
C ILE A 147 13.86 8.22 -7.04
N VAL A 148 13.92 8.15 -8.37
CA VAL A 148 12.73 8.13 -9.22
C VAL A 148 11.88 6.88 -8.96
N ASN A 149 12.50 5.71 -8.85
CA ASN A 149 11.79 4.46 -8.59
C ASN A 149 11.12 4.46 -7.21
N LEU A 150 11.80 4.95 -6.17
CA LEU A 150 11.23 5.07 -4.82
C LEU A 150 10.08 6.08 -4.79
N HIS A 151 10.23 7.21 -5.50
CA HIS A 151 9.18 8.20 -5.61
C HIS A 151 7.94 7.61 -6.28
N ASN A 152 8.09 6.96 -7.45
CA ASN A 152 7.00 6.30 -8.16
C ASN A 152 6.34 5.21 -7.33
N TRP A 153 7.14 4.42 -6.59
CA TRP A 153 6.62 3.41 -5.69
C TRP A 153 5.81 4.04 -4.55
N SER A 154 6.29 5.14 -3.96
CA SER A 154 5.62 5.80 -2.83
C SER A 154 4.32 6.51 -3.23
N MET A 155 4.21 6.95 -4.48
CA MET A 155 2.96 7.52 -5.04
C MET A 155 1.86 6.47 -5.17
N GLY A 156 2.26 5.21 -5.37
CA GLY A 156 1.34 4.10 -5.62
C GLY A 156 0.71 4.14 -7.01
N SER A 157 0.44 2.99 -7.57
CA SER A 157 -0.25 2.88 -8.86
C SER A 157 -0.97 1.55 -8.99
N PHE A 158 -2.19 1.60 -9.49
CA PHE A 158 -2.96 0.41 -9.86
C PHE A 158 -2.77 0.02 -11.34
N SER A 159 -1.87 0.69 -12.09
CA SER A 159 -1.72 0.48 -13.54
C SER A 159 -1.29 -0.93 -13.93
N GLY A 160 -0.51 -1.60 -13.09
CA GLY A 160 0.00 -2.96 -13.32
C GLY A 160 -0.82 -4.09 -12.68
N MET A 161 -2.03 -3.81 -12.19
CA MET A 161 -2.84 -4.83 -11.52
C MET A 161 -3.41 -5.85 -12.50
N THR A 162 -3.21 -7.13 -12.16
CA THR A 162 -3.69 -8.30 -12.89
C THR A 162 -4.68 -9.09 -12.05
N TRP A 163 -5.41 -10.02 -12.66
CA TRP A 163 -6.31 -10.94 -11.94
C TRP A 163 -5.59 -11.78 -10.88
N ALA A 164 -4.32 -12.15 -11.11
CA ALA A 164 -3.51 -12.85 -10.12
C ALA A 164 -3.28 -12.00 -8.87
N ASN A 165 -3.01 -10.69 -9.04
CA ASN A 165 -2.85 -9.76 -7.93
C ASN A 165 -4.16 -9.56 -7.16
N VAL A 166 -5.30 -9.48 -7.86
CA VAL A 166 -6.63 -9.40 -7.23
C VAL A 166 -6.91 -10.65 -6.41
N GLY A 167 -6.65 -11.84 -6.96
CA GLY A 167 -6.81 -13.11 -6.25
C GLY A 167 -5.95 -13.17 -4.99
N ALA A 168 -4.66 -12.83 -5.10
CA ALA A 168 -3.75 -12.81 -3.95
C ALA A 168 -4.19 -11.81 -2.87
N ALA A 169 -4.58 -10.59 -3.25
CA ALA A 169 -5.08 -9.60 -2.32
C ALA A 169 -6.39 -10.04 -1.66
N ALA A 170 -7.32 -10.62 -2.42
CA ALA A 170 -8.59 -11.11 -1.89
C ALA A 170 -8.38 -12.25 -0.87
N CYS A 171 -7.45 -13.18 -1.14
CA CYS A 171 -7.10 -14.27 -0.22
C CYS A 171 -6.55 -13.78 1.13
N VAL A 172 -5.93 -12.60 1.17
CA VAL A 172 -5.42 -12.01 2.41
C VAL A 172 -6.46 -11.10 3.06
N VAL A 173 -7.06 -10.20 2.28
CA VAL A 173 -7.95 -9.15 2.80
C VAL A 173 -9.28 -9.71 3.30
N LEU A 174 -9.91 -10.61 2.54
CA LEU A 174 -11.23 -11.13 2.92
C LEU A 174 -11.19 -11.91 4.24
N PRO A 175 -10.27 -12.86 4.48
CA PRO A 175 -10.18 -13.54 5.77
C PRO A 175 -9.87 -12.57 6.92
N CYS A 176 -9.00 -11.57 6.69
CA CYS A 176 -8.71 -10.57 7.71
C CYS A 176 -9.95 -9.73 8.06
N LEU A 177 -10.73 -9.30 7.07
CA LEU A 177 -11.96 -8.55 7.30
C LEU A 177 -13.01 -9.39 8.01
N LEU A 178 -13.21 -10.64 7.59
CA LEU A 178 -14.17 -11.56 8.21
C LEU A 178 -13.80 -11.86 9.67
N TYR A 179 -12.53 -12.18 9.93
CA TYR A 179 -12.03 -12.42 11.28
C TYR A 179 -12.22 -11.21 12.19
N THR A 180 -11.97 -10.01 11.66
CA THR A 180 -12.10 -8.76 12.41
C THR A 180 -13.57 -8.45 12.71
N SER A 181 -14.48 -8.75 11.79
CA SER A 181 -15.92 -8.58 11.96
C SER A 181 -16.47 -9.54 13.01
N ASP A 182 -16.08 -10.82 12.96
CA ASP A 182 -16.49 -11.86 13.90
C ASP A 182 -16.02 -11.55 15.33
N ALA A 183 -14.76 -11.14 15.48
CA ALA A 183 -14.22 -10.72 16.77
C ALA A 183 -14.92 -9.47 17.37
N ALA A 184 -15.47 -8.59 16.53
CA ALA A 184 -16.24 -7.43 16.99
C ALA A 184 -17.65 -7.83 17.45
N ASP A 185 -18.28 -8.81 16.80
CA ASP A 185 -19.58 -9.34 17.19
C ASP A 185 -19.51 -10.11 18.53
N ASP A 186 -18.45 -10.85 18.79
CA ASP A 186 -18.22 -11.55 20.05
C ASP A 186 -18.07 -10.58 21.26
N LEU A 187 -17.56 -9.37 21.03
CA LEU A 187 -17.46 -8.33 22.05
C LEU A 187 -18.79 -7.63 22.34
N LEU A 188 -19.75 -7.69 21.42
CA LEU A 188 -21.09 -7.11 21.61
C LEU A 188 -22.07 -8.05 22.31
N CYS A 189 -21.71 -9.32 22.45
CA CYS A 189 -22.54 -10.34 23.13
C CYS A 189 -22.23 -10.47 24.63
N VAL A 190 -21.45 -9.55 25.25
CA VAL A 190 -21.19 -9.47 26.70
C VAL A 190 -21.89 -8.22 27.33
#